data_d8a4ac70a2eec6da1ba52febb5d5535a
#
_entry.id   d8a4ac70a2eec6da1ba52febb5d5535a
#
_cell.length_a   1.000
_cell.length_b   1.000
_cell.length_c   1.000
_cell.angle_alpha   90.00
_cell.angle_beta   90.00
_cell.angle_gamma   90.00
#
_symmetry.space_group_name_H-M   'P 1'
#
loop_
_entity.id
_entity.type
_entity.pdbx_description
1 polymer ?
#
loop_
_entity_poly.entity_id
_entity_poly.type
_entity_poly.pdbx_seq_one_letter_code
_entity_poly.pdbx_strand_id
1 'polypeptide(L)'
;ESPIYTSKSKEVIAAKDTADKYVKVKITFNVNGNSENIDGNMISQWIVVGEDFNVSLNEDAIREYTNQLGDKYDNIGETRTVTRWSGEQIKISTTPGIYYVDRNTTISEIEDAIKSGKSVTKDLTFKTPTATDEYVLNTFVEVDLTNQTVIYYKNGEVITQGNVVTGNVSQGHATPAGVYKLDWKAKDYVLRGQGYASPVNFWMPFNGGIGLHDASWRSQFGGSIYKTNGSHGCVNMTYSVAKAIYDNIEEH
;
A
#
# COMPACT_ATOMS: atom_id res chain seq x y z
N GLU A 1 42.41 24.47 -28.05
CA GLU A 1 42.68 23.03 -27.86
C GLU A 1 41.70 22.24 -28.71
N SER A 2 42.17 21.23 -29.44
CA SER A 2 41.30 20.33 -30.21
C SER A 2 40.57 19.42 -29.21
N PRO A 3 39.28 19.11 -29.40
CA PRO A 3 38.56 18.21 -28.50
C PRO A 3 39.21 16.82 -28.51
N ILE A 4 39.42 16.26 -27.33
CA ILE A 4 40.02 14.93 -27.13
C ILE A 4 39.16 13.85 -27.81
N TYR A 5 37.83 14.04 -27.81
CA TYR A 5 36.87 13.14 -28.43
C TYR A 5 36.06 13.84 -29.52
N THR A 6 35.75 13.10 -30.57
CA THR A 6 34.92 13.56 -31.69
C THR A 6 33.82 12.54 -31.97
N SER A 7 32.84 12.89 -32.82
CA SER A 7 31.79 11.96 -33.26
C SER A 7 32.32 10.70 -33.97
N LYS A 8 33.64 10.65 -34.29
CA LYS A 8 34.33 9.50 -34.92
C LYS A 8 35.14 8.67 -33.92
N SER A 9 35.20 9.08 -32.66
CA SER A 9 35.89 8.31 -31.63
C SER A 9 35.11 7.00 -31.34
N LYS A 10 35.86 5.91 -31.17
CA LYS A 10 35.25 4.57 -30.99
C LYS A 10 34.32 4.51 -29.78
N GLU A 11 34.72 5.18 -28.71
CA GLU A 11 33.99 5.25 -27.45
C GLU A 11 32.64 5.96 -27.65
N VAL A 12 32.65 7.09 -28.38
CA VAL A 12 31.45 7.86 -28.70
C VAL A 12 30.49 7.06 -29.58
N ILE A 13 31.03 6.33 -30.58
CA ILE A 13 30.23 5.47 -31.45
C ILE A 13 29.60 4.32 -30.64
N ALA A 14 30.39 3.66 -29.79
CA ALA A 14 29.92 2.57 -28.98
C ALA A 14 28.81 3.00 -28.00
N ALA A 15 28.99 4.16 -27.36
CA ALA A 15 27.97 4.75 -26.50
C ALA A 15 26.66 5.05 -27.25
N LYS A 16 26.80 5.68 -28.44
CA LYS A 16 25.66 5.95 -29.30
C LYS A 16 24.93 4.67 -29.73
N ASP A 17 25.68 3.67 -30.19
CA ASP A 17 25.08 2.40 -30.61
C ASP A 17 24.32 1.70 -29.46
N THR A 18 24.87 1.79 -28.24
CA THR A 18 24.21 1.27 -27.04
C THR A 18 22.94 2.05 -26.72
N ALA A 19 23.01 3.38 -26.72
CA ALA A 19 21.85 4.23 -26.49
C ALA A 19 20.76 4.01 -27.56
N ASP A 20 21.17 3.96 -28.83
CA ASP A 20 20.26 3.68 -29.96
C ASP A 20 19.59 2.29 -29.87
N LYS A 21 20.30 1.30 -29.31
CA LYS A 21 19.74 -0.01 -29.02
C LYS A 21 18.67 0.09 -27.93
N TYR A 22 18.95 0.82 -26.88
CA TYR A 22 18.03 0.94 -25.70
C TYR A 22 16.73 1.65 -26.08
N VAL A 23 16.81 2.78 -26.80
CA VAL A 23 15.61 3.55 -27.17
C VAL A 23 14.70 2.86 -28.21
N LYS A 24 15.15 1.77 -28.81
CA LYS A 24 14.33 0.96 -29.73
C LYS A 24 13.43 -0.03 -28.97
N VAL A 25 13.68 -0.25 -27.68
CA VAL A 25 12.89 -1.16 -26.87
C VAL A 25 11.53 -0.56 -26.59
N LYS A 26 10.50 -1.41 -26.65
CA LYS A 26 9.16 -1.12 -26.19
C LYS A 26 8.78 -2.15 -25.15
N ILE A 27 8.37 -1.70 -23.95
CA ILE A 27 7.88 -2.56 -22.89
C ILE A 27 6.42 -2.25 -22.69
N THR A 28 5.59 -3.29 -22.67
CA THR A 28 4.15 -3.18 -22.40
C THR A 28 3.80 -4.07 -21.22
N PHE A 29 3.30 -3.46 -20.14
CA PHE A 29 2.71 -4.18 -19.02
C PHE A 29 1.20 -4.17 -19.16
N ASN A 30 0.59 -5.36 -19.18
CA ASN A 30 -0.87 -5.50 -19.15
C ASN A 30 -1.32 -5.56 -17.69
N VAL A 31 -2.41 -4.87 -17.38
CA VAL A 31 -3.01 -4.85 -16.05
C VAL A 31 -4.50 -4.57 -16.15
N ASN A 32 -5.33 -5.53 -15.75
CA ASN A 32 -6.81 -5.40 -15.71
C ASN A 32 -7.43 -4.80 -16.97
N GLY A 33 -7.05 -5.29 -18.14
CA GLY A 33 -7.54 -4.81 -19.42
C GLY A 33 -6.96 -3.48 -19.90
N ASN A 34 -6.09 -2.86 -19.11
CA ASN A 34 -5.29 -1.69 -19.50
C ASN A 34 -3.88 -2.11 -19.90
N SER A 35 -3.14 -1.19 -20.51
CA SER A 35 -1.74 -1.39 -20.87
C SER A 35 -0.92 -0.15 -20.51
N GLU A 36 0.18 -0.38 -19.80
CA GLU A 36 1.19 0.63 -19.52
C GLU A 36 2.35 0.44 -20.49
N ASN A 37 2.73 1.50 -21.18
CA ASN A 37 3.74 1.45 -22.24
C ASN A 37 4.95 2.30 -21.87
N ILE A 38 6.11 1.69 -21.95
CA ILE A 38 7.42 2.35 -21.86
C ILE A 38 7.98 2.34 -23.27
N ASP A 39 8.16 3.50 -23.83
CA ASP A 39 8.68 3.70 -25.19
C ASP A 39 10.09 4.32 -25.18
N GLY A 40 10.65 4.50 -26.37
CA GLY A 40 11.98 5.07 -26.55
C GLY A 40 12.12 6.49 -25.99
N ASN A 41 11.04 7.29 -25.99
CA ASN A 41 11.08 8.64 -25.42
C ASN A 41 11.28 8.60 -23.91
N MET A 42 10.56 7.70 -23.24
CA MET A 42 10.71 7.51 -21.79
C MET A 42 12.09 6.92 -21.48
N ILE A 43 12.50 5.87 -22.20
CA ILE A 43 13.80 5.22 -22.00
C ILE A 43 14.95 6.23 -22.20
N SER A 44 14.85 7.15 -23.17
CA SER A 44 15.87 8.16 -23.40
C SER A 44 16.13 9.07 -22.21
N GLN A 45 15.12 9.27 -21.36
CA GLN A 45 15.24 10.07 -20.11
C GLN A 45 15.95 9.30 -18.98
N TRP A 46 16.02 7.99 -19.11
CA TRP A 46 16.65 7.10 -18.13
C TRP A 46 18.10 6.75 -18.49
N ILE A 47 18.54 7.06 -19.71
CA ILE A 47 19.91 6.79 -20.15
C ILE A 47 20.85 7.83 -19.54
N VAL A 48 21.92 7.33 -18.94
CA VAL A 48 23.04 8.12 -18.44
C VAL A 48 24.31 7.72 -19.19
N VAL A 49 25.02 8.70 -19.74
CA VAL A 49 26.33 8.49 -20.36
C VAL A 49 27.38 9.10 -19.46
N GLY A 50 28.25 8.28 -18.92
CA GLY A 50 29.37 8.73 -18.08
C GLY A 50 30.44 9.46 -18.86
N GLU A 51 31.37 10.09 -18.15
CA GLU A 51 32.53 10.78 -18.75
C GLU A 51 33.47 9.81 -19.51
N ASP A 52 33.42 8.54 -19.14
CA ASP A 52 34.10 7.40 -19.77
C ASP A 52 33.35 6.79 -20.95
N PHE A 53 32.23 7.41 -21.37
CA PHE A 53 31.27 6.94 -22.39
C PHE A 53 30.58 5.63 -22.06
N ASN A 54 30.62 5.13 -20.81
CA ASN A 54 29.80 4.02 -20.40
C ASN A 54 28.33 4.46 -20.34
N VAL A 55 27.47 3.65 -20.95
CA VAL A 55 26.02 3.88 -20.96
C VAL A 55 25.38 3.05 -19.85
N SER A 56 24.70 3.70 -18.96
CA SER A 56 23.97 3.10 -17.86
C SER A 56 22.51 3.59 -17.81
N LEU A 57 21.72 3.02 -16.95
CA LEU A 57 20.34 3.44 -16.68
C LEU A 57 20.28 4.15 -15.33
N ASN A 58 19.47 5.18 -15.26
CA ASN A 58 19.15 5.87 -14.02
C ASN A 58 18.13 5.02 -13.23
N GLU A 59 18.62 4.24 -12.28
CA GLU A 59 17.80 3.36 -11.45
C GLU A 59 16.75 4.12 -10.63
N ASP A 60 17.07 5.34 -10.17
CA ASP A 60 16.14 6.15 -9.39
C ASP A 60 14.95 6.60 -10.26
N ALA A 61 15.19 6.95 -11.52
CA ALA A 61 14.13 7.32 -12.46
C ALA A 61 13.23 6.12 -12.80
N ILE A 62 13.79 4.92 -12.95
CA ILE A 62 13.02 3.68 -13.16
C ILE A 62 12.21 3.35 -11.90
N ARG A 63 12.79 3.50 -10.72
CA ARG A 63 12.13 3.32 -9.43
C ARG A 63 10.97 4.27 -9.27
N GLU A 64 11.17 5.55 -9.60
CA GLU A 64 10.10 6.56 -9.54
C GLU A 64 8.92 6.20 -10.46
N TYR A 65 9.20 5.80 -11.70
CA TYR A 65 8.16 5.31 -12.61
C TYR A 65 7.43 4.09 -12.04
N THR A 66 8.17 3.16 -11.45
CA THR A 66 7.58 1.95 -10.84
C THR A 66 6.74 2.29 -9.61
N ASN A 67 7.13 3.32 -8.83
CA ASN A 67 6.31 3.84 -7.74
C ASN A 67 4.99 4.43 -8.26
N GLN A 68 5.03 5.18 -9.36
CA GLN A 68 3.81 5.71 -10.01
C GLN A 68 2.89 4.58 -10.51
N LEU A 69 3.44 3.47 -11.01
CA LEU A 69 2.63 2.28 -11.29
C LEU A 69 1.99 1.74 -10.02
N GLY A 70 2.73 1.69 -8.92
CA GLY A 70 2.20 1.32 -7.62
C GLY A 70 1.06 2.21 -7.17
N ASP A 71 1.25 3.52 -7.19
CA ASP A 71 0.22 4.49 -6.82
C ASP A 71 -1.07 4.33 -7.64
N LYS A 72 -0.93 3.90 -8.89
CA LYS A 72 -2.06 3.67 -9.78
C LYS A 72 -2.74 2.32 -9.58
N TYR A 73 -2.00 1.27 -9.22
CA TYR A 73 -2.47 -0.12 -9.29
C TYR A 73 -2.41 -0.90 -7.97
N ASP A 74 -1.77 -0.41 -6.92
CA ASP A 74 -1.67 -1.11 -5.62
C ASP A 74 -3.02 -1.41 -4.96
N ASN A 75 -4.09 -0.85 -5.49
CA ASN A 75 -5.45 -0.96 -4.96
C ASN A 75 -6.34 -1.90 -5.77
N ILE A 76 -5.79 -2.61 -6.74
CA ILE A 76 -6.55 -3.56 -7.55
C ILE A 76 -6.67 -4.85 -6.76
N GLY A 77 -7.80 -5.00 -6.06
CA GLY A 77 -8.02 -6.13 -5.18
C GLY A 77 -8.80 -7.27 -5.84
N GLU A 78 -8.33 -8.47 -5.65
CA GLU A 78 -9.13 -9.68 -5.85
C GLU A 78 -9.84 -10.07 -4.54
N THR A 79 -10.91 -10.83 -4.65
CA THR A 79 -11.56 -11.44 -3.48
C THR A 79 -10.68 -12.57 -2.96
N ARG A 80 -10.29 -12.51 -1.69
CA ARG A 80 -9.50 -13.55 -1.01
C ARG A 80 -10.30 -14.24 0.07
N THR A 81 -9.96 -15.49 0.29
CA THR A 81 -10.43 -16.23 1.47
C THR A 81 -9.37 -16.09 2.56
N VAL A 82 -9.78 -15.54 3.70
CA VAL A 82 -8.95 -15.48 4.91
C VAL A 82 -9.61 -16.27 6.02
N THR A 83 -8.81 -16.86 6.88
CA THR A 83 -9.30 -17.58 8.06
C THR A 83 -9.28 -16.63 9.25
N ARG A 84 -10.45 -16.40 9.85
CA ARG A 84 -10.60 -15.62 11.07
C ARG A 84 -10.02 -16.36 12.28
N TRP A 85 -9.84 -15.66 13.38
CA TRP A 85 -9.43 -16.25 14.67
C TRP A 85 -10.36 -17.38 15.15
N SER A 86 -11.64 -17.31 14.77
CA SER A 86 -12.65 -18.34 15.06
C SER A 86 -12.48 -19.63 14.24
N GLY A 87 -11.55 -19.65 13.27
CA GLY A 87 -11.43 -20.72 12.29
C GLY A 87 -12.40 -20.60 11.10
N GLU A 88 -13.29 -19.61 11.12
CA GLU A 88 -14.22 -19.34 10.02
C GLU A 88 -13.47 -18.79 8.81
N GLN A 89 -13.80 -19.30 7.63
CA GLN A 89 -13.28 -18.75 6.36
C GLN A 89 -14.25 -17.70 5.82
N ILE A 90 -13.75 -16.50 5.63
CA ILE A 90 -14.52 -15.41 5.01
C ILE A 90 -13.85 -14.96 3.71
N LYS A 91 -14.69 -14.46 2.78
CA LYS A 91 -14.19 -13.81 1.57
C LYS A 91 -14.12 -12.31 1.82
N ILE A 92 -12.96 -11.74 1.63
CA ILE A 92 -12.74 -10.30 1.69
C ILE A 92 -12.38 -9.77 0.32
N SER A 93 -13.01 -8.68 -0.07
CA SER A 93 -12.54 -7.87 -1.19
C SER A 93 -11.40 -7.01 -0.69
N THR A 94 -10.25 -7.14 -1.31
CA THR A 94 -9.08 -6.40 -0.88
C THR A 94 -9.27 -4.91 -1.18
N THR A 95 -9.08 -4.12 -0.17
CA THR A 95 -8.91 -2.67 -0.23
C THR A 95 -7.42 -2.32 -0.33
N PRO A 96 -7.08 -1.04 -0.52
CA PRO A 96 -5.70 -0.58 -0.72
C PRO A 96 -4.67 -1.26 0.19
N GLY A 97 -3.63 -1.83 -0.43
CA GLY A 97 -2.42 -2.25 0.26
C GLY A 97 -2.24 -3.73 0.54
N ILE A 98 -3.16 -4.60 0.17
CA ILE A 98 -2.94 -6.05 0.25
C ILE A 98 -2.31 -6.58 -1.04
N TYR A 99 -2.64 -5.99 -2.18
CA TYR A 99 -1.96 -6.27 -3.44
C TYR A 99 -1.20 -5.03 -3.88
N TYR A 100 0.06 -5.16 -4.10
CA TYR A 100 0.90 -4.08 -4.59
C TYR A 100 1.79 -4.56 -5.73
N VAL A 101 2.08 -3.65 -6.62
CA VAL A 101 3.04 -3.91 -7.71
C VAL A 101 4.35 -4.38 -7.09
N ASP A 102 4.86 -5.52 -7.53
CA ASP A 102 6.20 -5.97 -7.14
C ASP A 102 7.24 -5.06 -7.81
N ARG A 103 7.55 -3.96 -7.13
CA ARG A 103 8.43 -2.92 -7.62
C ARG A 103 9.82 -3.44 -7.98
N ASN A 104 10.37 -4.32 -7.14
CA ASN A 104 11.70 -4.84 -7.38
C ASN A 104 11.74 -5.73 -8.62
N THR A 105 10.77 -6.63 -8.76
CA THR A 105 10.64 -7.45 -9.97
C THR A 105 10.40 -6.59 -11.20
N THR A 106 9.51 -5.60 -11.12
CA THR A 106 9.20 -4.70 -12.24
C THR A 106 10.42 -3.88 -12.67
N ILE A 107 11.21 -3.35 -11.72
CA ILE A 107 12.46 -2.63 -12.01
C ILE A 107 13.43 -3.55 -12.78
N SER A 108 13.67 -4.76 -12.26
CA SER A 108 14.56 -5.73 -12.91
C SER A 108 14.09 -6.08 -14.33
N GLU A 109 12.79 -6.27 -14.52
CA GLU A 109 12.21 -6.58 -15.84
C GLU A 109 12.38 -5.43 -16.86
N ILE A 110 12.21 -4.19 -16.40
CA ILE A 110 12.44 -3.01 -17.22
C ILE A 110 13.92 -2.94 -17.64
N GLU A 111 14.82 -3.06 -16.68
CA GLU A 111 16.26 -2.99 -16.94
C GLU A 111 16.75 -4.11 -17.88
N ASP A 112 16.32 -5.34 -17.65
CA ASP A 112 16.68 -6.51 -18.44
C ASP A 112 16.19 -6.36 -19.88
N ALA A 113 14.96 -5.90 -20.09
CA ALA A 113 14.43 -5.64 -21.43
C ALA A 113 15.26 -4.58 -22.14
N ILE A 114 15.55 -3.44 -21.52
CA ILE A 114 16.34 -2.36 -22.10
C ILE A 114 17.75 -2.83 -22.40
N LYS A 115 18.47 -3.43 -21.45
CA LYS A 115 19.84 -3.92 -21.60
C LYS A 115 19.94 -5.00 -22.69
N SER A 116 18.95 -5.89 -22.78
CA SER A 116 18.91 -6.90 -23.85
C SER A 116 18.62 -6.31 -25.25
N GLY A 117 17.97 -5.15 -25.32
CA GLY A 117 17.49 -4.54 -26.56
C GLY A 117 16.28 -5.23 -27.16
N LYS A 118 15.52 -5.97 -26.36
CA LYS A 118 14.34 -6.74 -26.80
C LYS A 118 13.07 -6.14 -26.24
N SER A 119 12.12 -5.82 -27.11
CA SER A 119 10.78 -5.42 -26.68
C SER A 119 10.05 -6.59 -26.05
N VAL A 120 9.25 -6.30 -25.02
CA VAL A 120 8.51 -7.30 -24.25
C VAL A 120 7.09 -6.83 -23.99
N THR A 121 6.14 -7.78 -24.01
CA THR A 121 4.76 -7.58 -23.54
C THR A 121 4.48 -8.65 -22.51
N LYS A 122 4.05 -8.26 -21.32
CA LYS A 122 3.77 -9.18 -20.21
C LYS A 122 2.77 -8.56 -19.23
N ASP A 123 2.24 -9.36 -18.35
CA ASP A 123 1.40 -8.87 -17.26
C ASP A 123 2.26 -8.17 -16.21
N LEU A 124 1.72 -7.10 -15.61
CA LEU A 124 2.36 -6.42 -14.48
C LEU A 124 2.39 -7.37 -13.28
N THR A 125 3.56 -7.53 -12.70
CA THR A 125 3.76 -8.46 -11.58
C THR A 125 3.30 -7.80 -10.27
N PHE A 126 2.39 -8.48 -9.57
CA PHE A 126 1.93 -8.06 -8.25
C PHE A 126 2.55 -8.96 -7.19
N LYS A 127 2.99 -8.37 -6.11
CA LYS A 127 3.32 -9.07 -4.88
C LYS A 127 2.03 -9.25 -4.11
N THR A 128 1.55 -10.49 -4.13
CA THR A 128 0.42 -10.87 -3.30
C THR A 128 0.99 -11.44 -2.02
N PRO A 129 0.59 -10.93 -0.84
CA PRO A 129 0.86 -11.66 0.38
C PRO A 129 0.27 -13.06 0.22
N THR A 130 1.10 -14.08 0.23
CA THR A 130 0.64 -15.47 0.27
C THR A 130 0.13 -15.78 1.67
N ALA A 131 -0.60 -16.90 1.84
CA ALA A 131 -1.00 -17.37 3.16
C ALA A 131 0.19 -17.62 4.11
N THR A 132 1.39 -17.63 3.58
CA THR A 132 2.67 -17.76 4.29
C THR A 132 3.41 -16.45 4.49
N ASP A 133 2.93 -15.32 3.93
CA ASP A 133 3.50 -14.01 4.21
C ASP A 133 3.07 -13.60 5.61
N GLU A 134 3.98 -13.67 6.55
CA GLU A 134 3.81 -13.32 7.97
C GLU A 134 3.11 -11.98 8.18
N TYR A 135 3.35 -11.06 7.26
CA TYR A 135 2.86 -9.69 7.32
C TYR A 135 1.32 -9.56 7.25
N VAL A 136 0.63 -10.42 6.53
CA VAL A 136 -0.83 -10.29 6.29
C VAL A 136 -1.65 -11.14 7.24
N LEU A 137 -1.08 -12.24 7.73
CA LEU A 137 -1.82 -13.20 8.53
C LEU A 137 -1.40 -13.22 10.01
N ASN A 138 -0.23 -12.67 10.32
CA ASN A 138 0.34 -12.74 11.66
C ASN A 138 0.34 -11.41 12.41
N THR A 139 0.21 -10.27 11.69
CA THR A 139 0.20 -8.94 12.32
C THR A 139 -0.92 -8.10 11.69
N PHE A 140 -2.05 -8.02 12.37
CA PHE A 140 -3.22 -7.26 11.91
C PHE A 140 -4.19 -6.97 13.06
N VAL A 141 -5.05 -5.98 12.86
CA VAL A 141 -6.19 -5.71 13.73
C VAL A 141 -7.45 -6.24 13.07
N GLU A 142 -8.12 -7.18 13.70
CA GLU A 142 -9.45 -7.64 13.30
C GLU A 142 -10.53 -6.86 14.06
N VAL A 143 -11.48 -6.26 13.33
CA VAL A 143 -12.65 -5.62 13.91
C VAL A 143 -13.89 -6.38 13.45
N ASP A 144 -14.53 -7.10 14.37
CA ASP A 144 -15.79 -7.78 14.11
C ASP A 144 -16.96 -6.81 14.28
N LEU A 145 -17.49 -6.36 13.15
CA LEU A 145 -18.60 -5.38 13.10
C LEU A 145 -19.92 -5.97 13.61
N THR A 146 -20.07 -7.30 13.57
CA THR A 146 -21.27 -7.99 14.04
C THR A 146 -21.26 -8.20 15.54
N ASN A 147 -20.15 -8.72 16.07
CA ASN A 147 -19.98 -9.00 17.49
C ASN A 147 -19.45 -7.81 18.28
N GLN A 148 -19.07 -6.73 17.58
CA GLN A 148 -18.54 -5.50 18.17
C GLN A 148 -17.32 -5.76 19.05
N THR A 149 -16.35 -6.46 18.49
CA THR A 149 -15.07 -6.79 19.14
C THR A 149 -13.90 -6.39 18.28
N VAL A 150 -12.78 -6.13 18.89
CA VAL A 150 -11.48 -5.93 18.25
C VAL A 150 -10.47 -6.92 18.81
N ILE A 151 -9.62 -7.46 17.96
CA ILE A 151 -8.49 -8.30 18.32
C ILE A 151 -7.28 -7.81 17.55
N TYR A 152 -6.18 -7.59 18.25
CA TYR A 152 -4.90 -7.27 17.62
C TYR A 152 -3.94 -8.45 17.73
N TYR A 153 -3.48 -8.89 16.58
CA TYR A 153 -2.46 -9.94 16.43
C TYR A 153 -1.12 -9.31 16.04
N LYS A 154 -0.06 -9.75 16.66
CA LYS A 154 1.32 -9.45 16.26
C LYS A 154 2.11 -10.76 16.24
N ASN A 155 2.70 -11.10 15.09
CA ASN A 155 3.44 -12.35 14.88
C ASN A 155 2.63 -13.60 15.24
N GLY A 156 1.32 -13.58 14.94
CA GLY A 156 0.40 -14.68 15.22
C GLY A 156 -0.10 -14.76 16.67
N GLU A 157 0.40 -13.93 17.56
CA GLU A 157 -0.03 -13.88 18.97
C GLU A 157 -1.02 -12.76 19.22
N VAL A 158 -2.02 -13.02 20.06
CA VAL A 158 -2.99 -12.00 20.49
C VAL A 158 -2.33 -11.06 21.49
N ILE A 159 -2.15 -9.81 21.09
CA ILE A 159 -1.60 -8.75 21.96
C ILE A 159 -2.68 -8.15 22.86
N THR A 160 -3.85 -7.90 22.28
CA THR A 160 -5.00 -7.37 23.02
C THR A 160 -6.30 -7.68 22.30
N GLN A 161 -7.38 -7.70 23.07
CA GLN A 161 -8.75 -7.83 22.55
C GLN A 161 -9.72 -7.08 23.45
N GLY A 162 -10.87 -6.70 22.89
CA GLY A 162 -11.90 -6.04 23.68
C GLY A 162 -13.15 -5.71 22.88
N ASN A 163 -14.19 -5.31 23.61
CA ASN A 163 -15.42 -4.82 22.99
C ASN A 163 -15.21 -3.41 22.43
N VAL A 164 -15.90 -3.11 21.33
CA VAL A 164 -15.85 -1.81 20.64
C VAL A 164 -17.24 -1.24 20.42
N VAL A 165 -17.31 0.02 20.03
CA VAL A 165 -18.51 0.61 19.42
C VAL A 165 -18.12 1.20 18.08
N THR A 166 -18.65 0.64 17.01
CA THR A 166 -18.41 1.09 15.65
C THR A 166 -19.43 2.14 15.20
N GLY A 167 -19.45 2.47 13.93
CA GLY A 167 -20.28 3.51 13.34
C GLY A 167 -21.78 3.30 13.50
N ASN A 168 -22.53 4.38 13.67
CA ASN A 168 -23.98 4.39 13.92
C ASN A 168 -24.77 4.01 12.66
N VAL A 169 -25.31 2.80 12.65
CA VAL A 169 -26.06 2.27 11.50
C VAL A 169 -27.33 3.06 11.24
N SER A 170 -28.08 3.45 12.29
CA SER A 170 -29.35 4.17 12.12
C SER A 170 -29.21 5.56 11.51
N GLN A 171 -28.00 6.14 11.59
CA GLN A 171 -27.68 7.44 11.01
C GLN A 171 -26.89 7.34 9.68
N GLY A 172 -26.71 6.12 9.15
CA GLY A 172 -25.96 5.92 7.91
C GLY A 172 -24.44 6.03 8.08
N HIS A 173 -23.93 5.99 9.31
CA HIS A 173 -22.51 6.12 9.63
C HIS A 173 -21.85 4.76 9.90
N ALA A 174 -22.37 3.67 9.36
CA ALA A 174 -21.77 2.35 9.56
C ALA A 174 -20.28 2.35 9.19
N THR A 175 -19.46 1.74 10.04
CA THR A 175 -18.05 1.51 9.69
C THR A 175 -17.99 0.63 8.44
N PRO A 176 -17.35 1.06 7.35
CA PRO A 176 -17.29 0.27 6.13
C PRO A 176 -16.44 -0.99 6.35
N ALA A 177 -17.01 -2.13 5.93
CA ALA A 177 -16.27 -3.38 5.93
C ALA A 177 -15.20 -3.35 4.82
N GLY A 178 -14.05 -3.97 5.10
CA GLY A 178 -12.95 -4.02 4.14
C GLY A 178 -11.63 -4.36 4.82
N VAL A 179 -10.57 -4.32 4.04
CA VAL A 179 -9.20 -4.44 4.53
C VAL A 179 -8.48 -3.14 4.25
N TYR A 180 -7.85 -2.59 5.26
CA TYR A 180 -7.27 -1.26 5.25
C TYR A 180 -5.85 -1.31 5.76
N LYS A 181 -5.04 -0.34 5.34
CA LYS A 181 -3.76 -0.02 5.98
C LYS A 181 -3.99 0.98 7.10
N LEU A 182 -3.09 0.98 8.07
CA LEU A 182 -2.93 2.11 8.97
C LEU A 182 -2.27 3.25 8.18
N ASP A 183 -2.95 4.39 8.11
CA ASP A 183 -2.40 5.55 7.39
C ASP A 183 -1.23 6.18 8.16
N TRP A 184 -1.44 6.45 9.43
CA TRP A 184 -0.49 7.01 10.39
C TRP A 184 -1.04 6.85 11.81
N LYS A 185 -0.30 7.28 12.84
CA LYS A 185 -0.79 7.28 14.22
C LYS A 185 -0.34 8.53 14.99
N ALA A 186 -1.14 8.96 15.96
CA ALA A 186 -0.82 10.10 16.83
C ALA A 186 -1.32 9.90 18.26
N LYS A 187 -0.62 10.53 19.20
CA LYS A 187 -1.08 10.70 20.58
C LYS A 187 -1.70 12.08 20.78
N ASP A 188 -2.61 12.16 21.76
CA ASP A 188 -3.20 13.44 22.19
C ASP A 188 -3.81 14.23 21.03
N TYR A 189 -4.58 13.54 20.20
CA TYR A 189 -5.17 14.08 18.99
C TYR A 189 -6.59 14.59 19.26
N VAL A 190 -7.03 15.62 18.51
CA VAL A 190 -8.39 16.13 18.58
C VAL A 190 -9.13 15.80 17.30
N LEU A 191 -10.05 14.84 17.40
CA LEU A 191 -10.98 14.52 16.31
C LEU A 191 -11.95 15.69 16.11
N ARG A 192 -12.02 16.21 14.88
CA ARG A 192 -12.87 17.33 14.54
C ARG A 192 -13.85 16.96 13.45
N GLY A 193 -15.11 17.34 13.64
CA GLY A 193 -16.18 17.18 12.67
C GLY A 193 -17.21 18.28 12.81
N GLN A 194 -18.30 18.20 12.05
CA GLN A 194 -19.35 19.20 12.11
C GLN A 194 -20.00 19.18 13.49
N GLY A 195 -19.75 20.23 14.28
CA GLY A 195 -20.35 20.41 15.60
C GLY A 195 -19.67 19.67 16.74
N TYR A 196 -18.49 19.05 16.54
CA TYR A 196 -17.77 18.42 17.64
C TYR A 196 -16.23 18.58 17.55
N ALA A 197 -15.60 18.53 18.72
CA ALA A 197 -14.16 18.40 18.88
C ALA A 197 -13.91 17.45 20.06
N SER A 198 -13.47 16.23 19.77
CA SER A 198 -13.31 15.16 20.76
C SER A 198 -11.82 14.85 20.93
N PRO A 199 -11.23 15.14 22.09
CA PRO A 199 -9.86 14.71 22.36
C PRO A 199 -9.81 13.20 22.57
N VAL A 200 -8.77 12.57 21.98
CA VAL A 200 -8.45 11.16 22.13
C VAL A 200 -6.97 11.01 22.48
N ASN A 201 -6.63 10.00 23.26
CA ASN A 201 -5.23 9.76 23.62
C ASN A 201 -4.48 9.08 22.47
N PHE A 202 -5.18 8.24 21.71
CA PHE A 202 -4.59 7.46 20.61
C PHE A 202 -5.47 7.58 19.37
N TRP A 203 -4.87 8.02 18.27
CA TRP A 203 -5.54 8.12 16.98
C TRP A 203 -4.80 7.28 15.94
N MET A 204 -5.51 6.41 15.26
CA MET A 204 -4.99 5.46 14.26
C MET A 204 -5.96 5.40 13.07
N PRO A 205 -5.89 6.36 12.12
CA PRO A 205 -6.75 6.37 10.94
C PRO A 205 -6.37 5.25 9.97
N PHE A 206 -7.40 4.72 9.28
CA PHE A 206 -7.24 3.66 8.28
C PHE A 206 -8.11 3.85 7.04
N ASN A 207 -9.05 4.81 7.08
CA ASN A 207 -9.92 5.08 5.91
C ASN A 207 -10.39 6.54 5.96
N GLY A 208 -9.62 7.47 5.41
CA GLY A 208 -9.91 8.89 5.43
C GLY A 208 -10.06 9.43 6.86
N GLY A 209 -11.28 9.85 7.23
CA GLY A 209 -11.59 10.33 8.58
C GLY A 209 -11.99 9.23 9.57
N ILE A 210 -11.92 7.96 9.19
CA ILE A 210 -12.30 6.81 10.03
C ILE A 210 -11.04 6.15 10.59
N GLY A 211 -11.02 5.90 11.88
CA GLY A 211 -9.86 5.28 12.56
C GLY A 211 -10.22 4.55 13.84
N LEU A 212 -9.21 3.92 14.41
CA LEU A 212 -9.24 3.30 15.74
C LEU A 212 -8.83 4.36 16.77
N HIS A 213 -9.57 4.45 17.87
CA HIS A 213 -9.23 5.38 18.95
C HIS A 213 -9.87 4.99 20.29
N ASP A 214 -9.34 5.50 21.38
CA ASP A 214 -10.00 5.43 22.68
C ASP A 214 -11.18 6.40 22.76
N ALA A 215 -12.18 6.03 23.54
CA ALA A 215 -13.39 6.82 23.72
C ALA A 215 -13.73 6.95 25.21
N SER A 216 -13.04 7.86 25.89
CA SER A 216 -13.17 8.10 27.34
C SER A 216 -14.59 8.56 27.77
N TRP A 217 -15.36 9.08 26.83
CA TRP A 217 -16.76 9.49 27.05
C TRP A 217 -17.77 8.33 27.07
N ARG A 218 -17.31 7.10 26.77
CA ARG A 218 -18.15 5.90 26.82
C ARG A 218 -17.85 5.06 28.03
N SER A 219 -18.91 4.64 28.73
CA SER A 219 -18.82 3.70 29.84
C SER A 219 -19.12 2.26 29.43
N GLN A 220 -19.68 2.05 28.23
CA GLN A 220 -20.07 0.74 27.72
C GLN A 220 -19.63 0.55 26.28
N PHE A 221 -19.22 -0.69 25.98
CA PHE A 221 -18.77 -1.12 24.68
C PHE A 221 -19.37 -2.47 24.32
N GLY A 222 -19.50 -2.74 23.02
CA GLY A 222 -20.00 -4.01 22.50
C GLY A 222 -21.52 -4.03 22.31
N GLY A 223 -22.04 -5.22 22.03
CA GLY A 223 -23.46 -5.49 21.86
C GLY A 223 -24.11 -4.71 20.72
N SER A 224 -25.30 -4.18 20.97
CA SER A 224 -26.10 -3.48 19.96
C SER A 224 -25.96 -1.95 19.98
N ILE A 225 -25.03 -1.41 20.77
CA ILE A 225 -24.86 0.06 20.96
C ILE A 225 -24.67 0.76 19.61
N TYR A 226 -23.87 0.18 18.71
CA TYR A 226 -23.57 0.75 17.38
C TYR A 226 -24.81 0.98 16.51
N LYS A 227 -25.91 0.26 16.77
CA LYS A 227 -27.11 0.39 15.93
C LYS A 227 -27.75 1.76 16.01
N THR A 228 -27.77 2.37 17.22
CA THR A 228 -28.46 3.65 17.48
C THR A 228 -27.62 4.69 18.19
N ASN A 229 -26.51 4.29 18.84
CA ASN A 229 -25.60 5.17 19.57
C ASN A 229 -24.13 4.84 19.21
N GLY A 230 -23.86 4.63 17.93
CA GLY A 230 -22.53 4.41 17.37
C GLY A 230 -21.74 5.70 17.17
N SER A 231 -20.56 5.56 16.61
CA SER A 231 -19.70 6.67 16.18
C SER A 231 -20.12 7.22 14.80
N HIS A 232 -19.36 8.17 14.27
CA HIS A 232 -19.46 8.62 12.87
C HIS A 232 -18.67 7.74 11.87
N GLY A 233 -18.40 6.48 12.25
CA GLY A 233 -17.66 5.52 11.43
C GLY A 233 -16.43 4.95 12.13
N CYS A 234 -15.85 5.66 13.08
CA CYS A 234 -14.67 5.23 13.83
C CYS A 234 -14.95 4.01 14.72
N VAL A 235 -13.92 3.30 15.10
CA VAL A 235 -13.95 2.19 16.05
C VAL A 235 -13.55 2.72 17.42
N ASN A 236 -14.55 2.90 18.28
CA ASN A 236 -14.37 3.39 19.65
C ASN A 236 -13.97 2.25 20.56
N MET A 237 -12.88 2.39 21.29
CA MET A 237 -12.30 1.39 22.18
C MET A 237 -12.16 1.91 23.61
N THR A 238 -11.94 1.01 24.55
CA THR A 238 -11.44 1.40 25.87
C THR A 238 -10.01 1.93 25.77
N TYR A 239 -9.61 2.77 26.71
CA TYR A 239 -8.25 3.31 26.76
C TYR A 239 -7.18 2.21 26.73
N SER A 240 -7.37 1.13 27.52
CA SER A 240 -6.38 0.05 27.61
C SER A 240 -6.19 -0.70 26.27
N VAL A 241 -7.28 -0.98 25.56
CA VAL A 241 -7.23 -1.66 24.26
C VAL A 241 -6.59 -0.75 23.21
N ALA A 242 -7.02 0.51 23.15
CA ALA A 242 -6.47 1.49 22.20
C ALA A 242 -4.96 1.69 22.43
N LYS A 243 -4.55 1.80 23.71
CA LYS A 243 -3.13 1.93 24.07
C LYS A 243 -2.32 0.71 23.64
N ALA A 244 -2.80 -0.49 23.92
CA ALA A 244 -2.10 -1.71 23.58
C ALA A 244 -1.92 -1.87 22.06
N ILE A 245 -2.94 -1.51 21.26
CA ILE A 245 -2.81 -1.48 19.79
C ILE A 245 -1.80 -0.42 19.40
N TYR A 246 -1.97 0.83 19.85
CA TYR A 246 -1.10 1.95 19.50
C TYR A 246 0.38 1.71 19.77
N ASP A 247 0.70 1.15 20.92
CA ASP A 247 2.08 0.91 21.36
C ASP A 247 2.77 -0.20 20.51
N ASN A 248 2.01 -1.07 19.85
CA ASN A 248 2.53 -2.23 19.16
C ASN A 248 2.31 -2.21 17.63
N ILE A 249 1.37 -1.42 17.12
CA ILE A 249 1.11 -1.30 15.68
C ILE A 249 2.18 -0.40 15.03
N GLU A 250 2.61 -0.78 13.85
CA GLU A 250 3.60 -0.04 13.06
C GLU A 250 2.91 0.73 11.94
N GLU A 251 3.45 1.90 11.59
CA GLU A 251 3.05 2.69 10.41
C GLU A 251 3.74 2.11 9.17
N HIS A 252 3.06 2.12 8.04
CA HIS A 252 3.61 1.57 6.78
C HIS A 252 3.43 2.52 5.62
#